data_f659e4f39f1ebfb4023e0590645ca4f6
#
_entry.id   f659e4f39f1ebfb4023e0590645ca4f6
#
_cell.length_a   1.000
_cell.length_b   1.000
_cell.length_c   1.000
_cell.angle_alpha   90.00
_cell.angle_beta   90.00
_cell.angle_gamma   90.00
#
_symmetry.space_group_name_H-M   'P 1'
#
loop_
_entity.id
_entity.type
_entity.pdbx_description
1 polymer ?
#
loop_
_entity_poly.entity_id
_entity_poly.type
_entity_poly.pdbx_seq_one_letter_code
_entity_poly.pdbx_strand_id
1 'polypeptide(L)'
;MVDLDNVSVYRQFDKSGMLGHLHRFPEQCQKAWEKVQRFELPREYTEISNVLIVGMGGSAIGGDFVRRLALAESKLPVWVHRDYGLPAFVDTNTLVIASSYSGNTEETLSAFTKALETQSKKLVIASGGKLKQLAEQDSIPTFLIDYQAPPRAAFPHSLIPLVGIFQKLGLLRDKSADLQEAVDILNKLSKDFTETNPLASNPAKQLAAKLWRRVVVIYGAEILSEVAQRWKGEFNENSKAWAFFESFPELNHNAVVGYEFPPEAKERIFMLMLRSSLFRPRNLLRYEVTAKLLAKAGISYEFAEARGQSALAQVLSLVLLGDYTSFYLSILNEVDPTSTDAINFVKQYLAQFATSND
;
A
#
# COMPACT_ATOMS: atom_id res chain seq x y z
N MET A 1 -9.40 26.82 -8.99
CA MET A 1 -8.57 25.59 -9.02
C MET A 1 -7.13 26.06 -9.16
N VAL A 2 -6.23 25.55 -8.32
CA VAL A 2 -4.79 25.81 -8.42
C VAL A 2 -4.29 25.32 -9.78
N ASP A 3 -3.39 26.09 -10.40
CA ASP A 3 -2.78 25.71 -11.67
C ASP A 3 -1.62 24.71 -11.41
N LEU A 4 -1.85 23.45 -11.76
CA LEU A 4 -0.85 22.38 -11.62
C LEU A 4 0.33 22.52 -12.61
N ASP A 5 0.26 23.38 -13.60
CA ASP A 5 1.36 23.62 -14.52
C ASP A 5 2.29 24.74 -14.04
N ASN A 6 1.88 25.47 -13.02
CA ASN A 6 2.73 26.42 -12.32
C ASN A 6 3.60 25.69 -11.28
N VAL A 7 4.87 25.44 -11.63
CA VAL A 7 5.82 24.68 -10.77
C VAL A 7 6.05 25.32 -9.39
N SER A 8 5.80 26.64 -9.25
CA SER A 8 6.00 27.33 -7.97
C SER A 8 5.02 26.90 -6.87
N VAL A 9 3.82 26.42 -7.23
CA VAL A 9 2.81 25.97 -6.26
C VAL A 9 3.26 24.77 -5.46
N TYR A 10 4.09 23.90 -6.04
CA TYR A 10 4.60 22.71 -5.35
C TYR A 10 5.47 23.11 -4.15
N ARG A 11 6.32 24.12 -4.29
CA ARG A 11 7.15 24.63 -3.18
C ARG A 11 6.32 25.23 -2.04
N GLN A 12 5.13 25.76 -2.37
CA GLN A 12 4.24 26.35 -1.37
C GLN A 12 3.61 25.30 -0.47
N PHE A 13 3.19 24.15 -1.01
CA PHE A 13 2.44 23.13 -0.29
C PHE A 13 3.29 21.92 0.12
N ASP A 14 4.22 21.48 -0.73
CA ASP A 14 5.12 20.34 -0.45
C ASP A 14 6.38 20.78 0.28
N LYS A 15 6.24 21.22 1.53
CA LYS A 15 7.34 21.76 2.34
C LYS A 15 8.37 20.69 2.74
N SER A 16 7.94 19.46 2.85
CA SER A 16 8.78 18.32 3.28
C SER A 16 9.32 17.49 2.13
N GLY A 17 9.04 17.86 0.87
CA GLY A 17 9.61 17.22 -0.32
C GLY A 17 9.04 15.84 -0.63
N MET A 18 7.74 15.61 -0.42
CA MET A 18 7.04 14.36 -0.77
C MET A 18 7.27 13.99 -2.24
N LEU A 19 7.21 14.96 -3.14
CA LEU A 19 7.43 14.76 -4.57
C LEU A 19 8.80 14.13 -4.87
N GLY A 20 9.83 14.53 -4.14
CA GLY A 20 11.17 13.95 -4.29
C GLY A 20 11.24 12.46 -3.91
N HIS A 21 10.38 11.98 -3.00
CA HIS A 21 10.26 10.56 -2.70
C HIS A 21 9.54 9.81 -3.84
N LEU A 22 8.52 10.41 -4.46
CA LEU A 22 7.82 9.83 -5.60
C LEU A 22 8.74 9.68 -6.82
N HIS A 23 9.57 10.68 -7.10
CA HIS A 23 10.59 10.59 -8.17
C HIS A 23 11.57 9.43 -7.95
N ARG A 24 11.94 9.16 -6.71
CA ARG A 24 12.87 8.07 -6.35
C ARG A 24 12.20 6.71 -6.17
N PHE A 25 10.90 6.58 -6.42
CA PHE A 25 10.18 5.32 -6.22
C PHE A 25 10.80 4.13 -6.99
N PRO A 26 11.17 4.23 -8.28
CA PRO A 26 11.86 3.15 -8.99
C PRO A 26 13.19 2.76 -8.35
N GLU A 27 13.99 3.76 -7.95
CA GLU A 27 15.29 3.56 -7.27
C GLU A 27 15.10 2.89 -5.90
N GLN A 28 14.06 3.27 -5.16
CA GLN A 28 13.72 2.61 -3.89
C GLN A 28 13.43 1.12 -4.09
N CYS A 29 12.65 0.76 -5.14
CA CYS A 29 12.39 -0.64 -5.47
C CYS A 29 13.68 -1.42 -5.73
N GLN A 30 14.55 -0.87 -6.56
CA GLN A 30 15.84 -1.50 -6.90
C GLN A 30 16.75 -1.66 -5.67
N LYS A 31 16.93 -0.60 -4.89
CA LYS A 31 17.78 -0.65 -3.67
C LYS A 31 17.25 -1.63 -2.62
N ALA A 32 15.95 -1.65 -2.40
CA ALA A 32 15.34 -2.59 -1.48
C ALA A 32 15.53 -4.04 -1.95
N TRP A 33 15.46 -4.29 -3.26
CA TRP A 33 15.73 -5.61 -3.84
C TRP A 33 17.16 -6.04 -3.68
N GLU A 34 18.12 -5.22 -4.06
CA GLU A 34 19.55 -5.49 -3.91
C GLU A 34 19.90 -5.82 -2.45
N LYS A 35 19.29 -5.09 -1.51
CA LYS A 35 19.52 -5.31 -0.07
C LYS A 35 18.94 -6.63 0.40
N VAL A 36 17.69 -6.98 0.01
CA VAL A 36 17.08 -8.24 0.45
C VAL A 36 17.73 -9.47 -0.17
N GLN A 37 18.34 -9.35 -1.37
CA GLN A 37 19.11 -10.46 -1.96
C GLN A 37 20.32 -10.85 -1.07
N ARG A 38 20.90 -9.91 -0.33
CA ARG A 38 22.04 -10.13 0.59
C ARG A 38 21.59 -10.49 2.01
N PHE A 39 20.30 -10.39 2.29
CA PHE A 39 19.75 -10.69 3.61
C PHE A 39 19.70 -12.20 3.83
N GLU A 40 20.34 -12.67 4.89
CA GLU A 40 20.36 -14.09 5.22
C GLU A 40 19.21 -14.47 6.15
N LEU A 41 18.61 -15.62 5.90
CA LEU A 41 17.58 -16.20 6.74
C LEU A 41 18.11 -17.48 7.37
N PRO A 42 17.78 -17.77 8.65
CA PRO A 42 18.07 -19.06 9.26
C PRO A 42 17.43 -20.20 8.44
N ARG A 43 18.15 -21.30 8.29
CA ARG A 43 17.70 -22.44 7.45
C ARG A 43 16.39 -23.03 7.94
N GLU A 44 16.19 -23.09 9.24
CA GLU A 44 14.99 -23.59 9.90
C GLU A 44 13.72 -22.77 9.59
N TYR A 45 13.85 -21.60 9.02
CA TYR A 45 12.70 -20.76 8.61
C TYR A 45 11.98 -21.29 7.36
N THR A 46 12.56 -22.26 6.66
CA THR A 46 11.86 -22.97 5.57
C THR A 46 10.88 -24.03 6.08
N GLU A 47 11.00 -24.43 7.36
CA GLU A 47 10.13 -25.43 8.00
C GLU A 47 8.99 -24.74 8.76
N ILE A 48 8.03 -24.19 8.00
CA ILE A 48 6.86 -23.47 8.52
C ILE A 48 5.57 -24.00 7.90
N SER A 49 4.46 -23.84 8.59
CA SER A 49 3.11 -24.21 8.11
C SER A 49 2.27 -22.98 7.73
N ASN A 50 2.60 -21.82 8.26
CA ASN A 50 1.90 -20.57 7.98
C ASN A 50 2.80 -19.35 8.26
N VAL A 51 2.39 -18.18 7.74
CA VAL A 51 3.05 -16.90 7.99
C VAL A 51 2.04 -15.90 8.55
N LEU A 52 2.41 -15.25 9.64
CA LEU A 52 1.71 -14.11 10.21
C LEU A 52 2.54 -12.85 10.01
N ILE A 53 2.01 -11.85 9.30
CA ILE A 53 2.63 -10.53 9.18
C ILE A 53 1.87 -9.59 10.10
N VAL A 54 2.54 -9.02 11.11
CA VAL A 54 1.96 -8.04 12.02
C VAL A 54 2.44 -6.65 11.65
N GLY A 55 1.53 -5.69 11.56
CA GLY A 55 1.85 -4.31 11.17
C GLY A 55 0.62 -3.44 10.99
N MET A 56 0.83 -2.14 10.81
CA MET A 56 -0.22 -1.14 10.59
C MET A 56 0.06 -0.30 9.33
N GLY A 57 -0.98 0.31 8.77
CA GLY A 57 -0.88 1.28 7.68
C GLY A 57 0.00 0.83 6.50
N GLY A 58 1.00 1.64 6.13
CA GLY A 58 1.93 1.36 5.04
C GLY A 58 2.77 0.10 5.22
N SER A 59 3.06 -0.32 6.47
CA SER A 59 3.78 -1.56 6.75
C SER A 59 2.90 -2.80 6.56
N ALA A 60 1.65 -2.74 6.99
CA ALA A 60 0.70 -3.84 6.83
C ALA A 60 0.28 -4.03 5.38
N ILE A 61 0.11 -2.94 4.62
CA ILE A 61 -0.31 -3.03 3.21
C ILE A 61 0.74 -3.77 2.36
N GLY A 62 2.05 -3.64 2.65
CA GLY A 62 3.09 -4.46 2.04
C GLY A 62 2.87 -5.96 2.27
N GLY A 63 2.42 -6.32 3.49
CA GLY A 63 2.01 -7.67 3.84
C GLY A 63 0.82 -8.18 3.02
N ASP A 64 -0.21 -7.35 2.81
CA ASP A 64 -1.35 -7.75 1.97
C ASP A 64 -0.94 -7.99 0.52
N PHE A 65 -0.08 -7.16 -0.02
CA PHE A 65 0.43 -7.36 -1.39
C PHE A 65 1.19 -8.67 -1.53
N VAL A 66 2.12 -8.97 -0.62
CA VAL A 66 2.87 -10.22 -0.69
C VAL A 66 1.97 -11.42 -0.43
N ARG A 67 1.01 -11.33 0.49
CA ARG A 67 -0.03 -12.34 0.70
C ARG A 67 -0.80 -12.60 -0.59
N ARG A 68 -1.18 -11.55 -1.31
CA ARG A 68 -1.92 -11.68 -2.58
C ARG A 68 -1.09 -12.35 -3.67
N LEU A 69 0.19 -12.04 -3.78
CA LEU A 69 1.10 -12.73 -4.70
C LEU A 69 1.26 -14.21 -4.30
N ALA A 70 1.42 -14.49 -3.00
CA ALA A 70 1.57 -15.84 -2.49
C ALA A 70 0.33 -16.72 -2.70
N LEU A 71 -0.89 -16.16 -2.70
CA LEU A 71 -2.11 -16.92 -2.96
C LEU A 71 -2.12 -17.68 -4.30
N ALA A 72 -1.35 -17.22 -5.28
CA ALA A 72 -1.25 -17.87 -6.58
C ALA A 72 -0.11 -18.90 -6.65
N GLU A 73 0.86 -18.87 -5.73
CA GLU A 73 2.11 -19.62 -5.84
C GLU A 73 2.40 -20.50 -4.62
N SER A 74 1.88 -20.16 -3.44
CA SER A 74 2.11 -20.90 -2.19
C SER A 74 0.89 -21.67 -1.73
N LYS A 75 1.16 -22.82 -1.09
CA LYS A 75 0.13 -23.60 -0.36
C LYS A 75 -0.01 -23.17 1.09
N LEU A 76 0.95 -22.39 1.62
CA LEU A 76 0.93 -21.95 3.00
C LEU A 76 0.02 -20.75 3.16
N PRO A 77 -0.86 -20.74 4.17
CA PRO A 77 -1.66 -19.56 4.49
C PRO A 77 -0.76 -18.43 5.00
N VAL A 78 -1.07 -17.23 4.51
CA VAL A 78 -0.45 -15.98 4.96
C VAL A 78 -1.54 -15.09 5.53
N TRP A 79 -1.37 -14.66 6.77
CA TRP A 79 -2.29 -13.77 7.46
C TRP A 79 -1.64 -12.41 7.71
N VAL A 80 -2.42 -11.33 7.59
CA VAL A 80 -1.97 -9.97 7.96
C VAL A 80 -2.81 -9.50 9.13
N HIS A 81 -2.16 -9.25 10.26
CA HIS A 81 -2.79 -8.85 11.52
C HIS A 81 -2.60 -7.36 11.78
N ARG A 82 -3.71 -6.68 12.06
CA ARG A 82 -3.78 -5.24 12.30
C ARG A 82 -4.52 -4.93 13.60
N ASP A 83 -4.06 -5.54 14.68
CA ASP A 83 -4.68 -5.36 15.98
C ASP A 83 -3.65 -5.58 17.09
N TYR A 84 -4.06 -5.37 18.31
CA TYR A 84 -3.29 -5.71 19.51
C TYR A 84 -3.26 -7.21 19.74
N GLY A 85 -2.26 -7.66 20.51
CA GLY A 85 -2.08 -9.05 20.86
C GLY A 85 -1.71 -9.95 19.70
N LEU A 86 -1.79 -11.26 19.91
CA LEU A 86 -1.35 -12.27 18.95
C LEU A 86 -2.50 -13.25 18.69
N PRO A 87 -2.80 -13.59 17.41
CA PRO A 87 -3.81 -14.59 17.09
C PRO A 87 -3.49 -15.95 17.69
N ALA A 88 -4.51 -16.63 18.21
CA ALA A 88 -4.38 -17.90 18.93
C ALA A 88 -3.82 -19.08 18.11
N PHE A 89 -3.80 -18.97 16.75
CA PHE A 89 -3.25 -20.01 15.88
C PHE A 89 -1.72 -20.01 15.78
N VAL A 90 -1.05 -19.02 16.38
CA VAL A 90 0.41 -18.91 16.33
C VAL A 90 1.05 -20.00 17.17
N ASP A 91 1.86 -20.83 16.54
CA ASP A 91 2.55 -21.97 17.13
C ASP A 91 4.02 -22.05 16.71
N THR A 92 4.70 -23.17 17.03
CA THR A 92 6.11 -23.41 16.71
C THR A 92 6.42 -23.44 15.21
N ASN A 93 5.43 -23.72 14.37
CA ASN A 93 5.53 -23.78 12.91
C ASN A 93 5.08 -22.50 12.23
N THR A 94 4.74 -21.47 12.98
CA THR A 94 4.36 -20.16 12.46
C THR A 94 5.61 -19.28 12.31
N LEU A 95 5.76 -18.60 11.17
CA LEU A 95 6.69 -17.47 11.02
C LEU A 95 5.94 -16.16 11.26
N VAL A 96 6.28 -15.46 12.34
CA VAL A 96 5.79 -14.12 12.66
C VAL A 96 6.75 -13.10 12.09
N ILE A 97 6.29 -12.28 11.14
CA ILE A 97 7.04 -11.16 10.56
C ILE A 97 6.48 -9.85 11.12
N ALA A 98 7.20 -9.20 12.02
CA ALA A 98 6.82 -7.88 12.52
C ALA A 98 7.35 -6.78 11.60
N SER A 99 6.43 -6.08 10.94
CA SER A 99 6.73 -5.00 10.00
C SER A 99 6.26 -3.66 10.56
N SER A 100 7.20 -2.78 10.89
CA SER A 100 6.91 -1.41 11.33
C SER A 100 8.01 -0.48 10.86
N TYR A 101 7.69 0.43 9.94
CA TYR A 101 8.68 1.39 9.44
C TYR A 101 9.36 2.15 10.58
N SER A 102 8.61 2.75 11.51
CA SER A 102 9.18 3.46 12.65
C SER A 102 9.76 2.55 13.74
N GLY A 103 9.33 1.29 13.80
CA GLY A 103 9.61 0.36 14.89
C GLY A 103 8.96 0.71 16.23
N ASN A 104 8.01 1.68 16.24
CA ASN A 104 7.35 2.18 17.45
C ASN A 104 5.82 2.13 17.37
N THR A 105 5.27 1.38 16.41
CA THR A 105 3.82 1.22 16.27
C THR A 105 3.30 0.35 17.40
N GLU A 106 2.36 0.88 18.19
CA GLU A 106 1.88 0.29 19.45
C GLU A 106 1.30 -1.12 19.24
N GLU A 107 0.40 -1.27 18.28
CA GLU A 107 -0.24 -2.54 17.94
C GLU A 107 0.78 -3.59 17.48
N THR A 108 1.77 -3.16 16.68
CA THR A 108 2.84 -4.06 16.21
C THR A 108 3.75 -4.49 17.37
N LEU A 109 4.05 -3.58 18.29
CA LEU A 109 4.83 -3.89 19.48
C LEU A 109 4.07 -4.83 20.42
N SER A 110 2.77 -4.60 20.65
CA SER A 110 1.91 -5.49 21.44
C SER A 110 1.93 -6.91 20.87
N ALA A 111 1.63 -7.07 19.58
CA ALA A 111 1.66 -8.38 18.93
C ALA A 111 3.04 -9.04 18.97
N PHE A 112 4.11 -8.28 18.72
CA PHE A 112 5.48 -8.83 18.70
C PHE A 112 5.95 -9.23 20.10
N THR A 113 5.65 -8.44 21.13
CA THR A 113 5.98 -8.78 22.53
C THR A 113 5.31 -10.11 22.92
N LYS A 114 4.04 -10.32 22.54
CA LYS A 114 3.38 -11.62 22.74
C LYS A 114 4.02 -12.73 21.91
N ALA A 115 4.48 -12.46 20.71
CA ALA A 115 5.20 -13.45 19.91
C ALA A 115 6.52 -13.87 20.57
N LEU A 116 7.22 -12.99 21.31
CA LEU A 116 8.43 -13.35 22.06
C LEU A 116 8.19 -14.40 23.12
N GLU A 117 6.98 -14.45 23.70
CA GLU A 117 6.57 -15.47 24.68
C GLU A 117 6.31 -16.85 24.05
N THR A 118 6.30 -16.97 22.71
CA THR A 118 6.00 -18.20 21.96
C THR A 118 7.25 -18.83 21.36
N GLN A 119 7.15 -20.09 20.95
CA GLN A 119 8.19 -20.81 20.21
C GLN A 119 8.11 -20.57 18.68
N SER A 120 7.28 -19.62 18.22
CA SER A 120 7.18 -19.27 16.80
C SER A 120 8.52 -18.76 16.26
N LYS A 121 8.77 -18.93 14.96
CA LYS A 121 9.88 -18.28 14.26
C LYS A 121 9.54 -16.78 14.08
N LYS A 122 10.54 -15.91 14.20
CA LYS A 122 10.32 -14.46 14.21
C LYS A 122 11.28 -13.74 13.28
N LEU A 123 10.78 -12.69 12.60
CA LEU A 123 11.56 -11.82 11.75
C LEU A 123 11.05 -10.38 11.90
N VAL A 124 11.95 -9.40 11.85
CA VAL A 124 11.60 -8.00 11.96
C VAL A 124 11.98 -7.24 10.67
N ILE A 125 11.11 -6.33 10.24
CA ILE A 125 11.36 -5.34 9.20
C ILE A 125 11.09 -3.96 9.80
N ALA A 126 12.12 -3.14 10.01
CA ALA A 126 11.99 -1.83 10.63
C ALA A 126 13.14 -0.89 10.23
N SER A 127 12.97 0.43 10.40
CA SER A 127 14.09 1.38 10.27
C SER A 127 14.84 1.60 11.60
N GLY A 128 14.27 1.14 12.73
CA GLY A 128 14.82 1.33 14.08
C GLY A 128 13.77 1.10 15.15
N GLY A 129 13.79 1.95 16.18
CA GLY A 129 12.80 1.98 17.24
C GLY A 129 12.86 0.80 18.22
N LYS A 130 11.83 0.70 19.09
CA LYS A 130 11.72 -0.32 20.13
C LYS A 130 11.67 -1.74 19.54
N LEU A 131 11.04 -1.91 18.37
CA LEU A 131 10.93 -3.20 17.71
C LEU A 131 12.32 -3.76 17.35
N LYS A 132 13.23 -2.92 16.81
CA LYS A 132 14.63 -3.30 16.55
C LYS A 132 15.35 -3.69 17.83
N GLN A 133 15.19 -2.91 18.92
CA GLN A 133 15.84 -3.21 20.20
C GLN A 133 15.41 -4.56 20.77
N LEU A 134 14.11 -4.86 20.73
CA LEU A 134 13.57 -6.17 21.16
C LEU A 134 14.12 -7.31 20.31
N ALA A 135 14.21 -7.12 18.99
CA ALA A 135 14.75 -8.14 18.09
C ALA A 135 16.25 -8.39 18.35
N GLU A 136 17.04 -7.36 18.62
CA GLU A 136 18.47 -7.47 18.95
C GLU A 136 18.71 -8.22 20.27
N GLN A 137 17.87 -7.99 21.29
CA GLN A 137 17.96 -8.69 22.60
C GLN A 137 17.80 -10.20 22.44
N ASP A 138 16.92 -10.64 21.56
CA ASP A 138 16.61 -12.06 21.35
C ASP A 138 17.30 -12.63 20.08
N SER A 139 18.27 -11.91 19.49
CA SER A 139 19.01 -12.32 18.28
C SER A 139 18.08 -12.66 17.11
N ILE A 140 16.96 -11.97 16.97
CA ILE A 140 15.98 -12.19 15.90
C ILE A 140 16.46 -11.52 14.62
N PRO A 141 16.43 -12.23 13.46
CA PRO A 141 16.79 -11.65 12.15
C PRO A 141 16.00 -10.38 11.87
N THR A 142 16.72 -9.30 11.56
CA THR A 142 16.12 -7.99 11.33
C THR A 142 16.56 -7.43 9.98
N PHE A 143 15.59 -7.24 9.07
CA PHE A 143 15.81 -6.47 7.85
C PHE A 143 15.69 -4.98 8.18
N LEU A 144 16.83 -4.29 8.21
CA LEU A 144 16.89 -2.88 8.56
C LEU A 144 16.58 -2.00 7.34
N ILE A 145 15.58 -1.12 7.44
CA ILE A 145 15.28 -0.09 6.42
C ILE A 145 16.16 1.13 6.67
N ASP A 146 16.97 1.50 5.69
CA ASP A 146 17.92 2.62 5.73
C ASP A 146 17.48 3.81 4.86
N TYR A 147 16.18 3.97 4.65
CA TYR A 147 15.58 5.06 3.88
C TYR A 147 14.71 5.93 4.78
N GLN A 148 14.95 7.25 4.78
CA GLN A 148 14.19 8.21 5.57
C GLN A 148 13.11 8.90 4.74
N ALA A 149 11.85 8.68 5.09
CA ALA A 149 10.69 9.27 4.45
C ALA A 149 9.45 9.15 5.36
N PRO A 150 8.34 9.83 5.06
CA PRO A 150 7.04 9.40 5.58
C PRO A 150 6.77 7.93 5.23
N PRO A 151 6.18 7.12 6.14
CA PRO A 151 6.04 5.67 5.93
C PRO A 151 5.40 5.29 4.59
N ARG A 152 4.39 6.05 4.14
CA ARG A 152 3.70 5.82 2.86
C ARG A 152 4.58 6.10 1.64
N ALA A 153 5.54 7.04 1.74
CA ALA A 153 6.50 7.33 0.69
C ALA A 153 7.70 6.36 0.66
N ALA A 154 7.83 5.51 1.69
CA ALA A 154 8.80 4.43 1.79
C ALA A 154 8.18 3.06 1.46
N PHE A 155 7.03 3.02 0.79
CA PHE A 155 6.30 1.79 0.48
C PHE A 155 7.15 0.70 -0.21
N PRO A 156 8.05 1.00 -1.16
CA PRO A 156 8.95 -0.02 -1.71
C PRO A 156 9.76 -0.76 -0.64
N HIS A 157 10.16 -0.07 0.44
CA HIS A 157 10.90 -0.69 1.55
C HIS A 157 10.00 -1.50 2.50
N SER A 158 8.68 -1.41 2.35
CA SER A 158 7.71 -2.28 3.04
C SER A 158 7.38 -3.53 2.22
N LEU A 159 7.21 -3.40 0.90
CA LEU A 159 6.80 -4.48 0.01
C LEU A 159 7.98 -5.33 -0.49
N ILE A 160 9.00 -4.69 -1.05
CA ILE A 160 10.07 -5.42 -1.77
C ILE A 160 10.87 -6.37 -0.87
N PRO A 161 11.21 -6.00 0.39
CA PRO A 161 11.82 -6.96 1.32
C PRO A 161 10.95 -8.19 1.58
N LEU A 162 9.63 -8.02 1.73
CA LEU A 162 8.71 -9.15 1.90
C LEU A 162 8.71 -10.06 0.67
N VAL A 163 8.69 -9.49 -0.54
CA VAL A 163 8.78 -10.27 -1.79
C VAL A 163 10.07 -11.10 -1.82
N GLY A 164 11.21 -10.51 -1.51
CA GLY A 164 12.50 -11.21 -1.48
C GLY A 164 12.59 -12.27 -0.37
N ILE A 165 12.06 -11.98 0.82
CA ILE A 165 11.98 -12.95 1.93
C ILE A 165 11.10 -14.14 1.54
N PHE A 166 9.92 -13.90 0.97
CA PHE A 166 9.01 -14.95 0.51
C PHE A 166 9.62 -15.82 -0.59
N GLN A 167 10.39 -15.23 -1.49
CA GLN A 167 11.16 -15.97 -2.49
C GLN A 167 12.20 -16.88 -1.82
N LYS A 168 12.98 -16.36 -0.85
CA LYS A 168 13.99 -17.13 -0.10
C LYS A 168 13.38 -18.28 0.71
N LEU A 169 12.16 -18.11 1.20
CA LEU A 169 11.38 -19.13 1.90
C LEU A 169 10.71 -20.14 0.96
N GLY A 170 10.84 -19.97 -0.37
CA GLY A 170 10.17 -20.82 -1.36
C GLY A 170 8.66 -20.62 -1.47
N LEU A 171 8.13 -19.52 -0.92
CA LEU A 171 6.71 -19.17 -0.98
C LEU A 171 6.34 -18.41 -2.26
N LEU A 172 7.32 -17.83 -2.92
CA LEU A 172 7.22 -17.22 -4.25
C LEU A 172 8.31 -17.79 -5.16
N ARG A 173 8.01 -17.93 -6.43
CA ARG A 173 9.04 -18.17 -7.46
C ARG A 173 10.01 -16.99 -7.54
N ASP A 174 11.10 -17.14 -8.27
CA ASP A 174 12.02 -16.04 -8.53
C ASP A 174 11.28 -14.82 -9.15
N LYS A 175 11.46 -13.67 -8.52
CA LYS A 175 10.84 -12.39 -8.86
C LYS A 175 11.81 -11.39 -9.48
N SER A 176 13.04 -11.80 -9.77
CA SER A 176 14.08 -10.91 -10.30
C SER A 176 13.66 -10.28 -11.63
N ALA A 177 13.12 -11.08 -12.55
CA ALA A 177 12.64 -10.61 -13.85
C ALA A 177 11.37 -9.74 -13.71
N ASP A 178 10.43 -10.14 -12.82
CA ASP A 178 9.21 -9.40 -12.56
C ASP A 178 9.55 -8.01 -11.98
N LEU A 179 10.55 -7.92 -11.10
CA LEU A 179 11.00 -6.65 -10.52
C LEU A 179 11.72 -5.77 -11.54
N GLN A 180 12.59 -6.35 -12.38
CA GLN A 180 13.28 -5.59 -13.42
C GLN A 180 12.27 -4.97 -14.38
N GLU A 181 11.28 -5.74 -14.84
CA GLU A 181 10.17 -5.22 -15.63
C GLU A 181 9.44 -4.07 -14.93
N ALA A 182 9.13 -4.25 -13.63
CA ALA A 182 8.47 -3.21 -12.86
C ALA A 182 9.29 -1.92 -12.81
N VAL A 183 10.60 -2.01 -12.51
CA VAL A 183 11.51 -0.84 -12.43
C VAL A 183 11.59 -0.12 -13.79
N ASP A 184 11.65 -0.87 -14.91
CA ASP A 184 11.71 -0.28 -16.25
C ASP A 184 10.41 0.49 -16.58
N ILE A 185 9.25 -0.06 -16.20
CA ILE A 185 7.95 0.60 -16.36
C ILE A 185 7.85 1.83 -15.45
N LEU A 186 8.22 1.69 -14.18
CA LEU A 186 8.18 2.79 -13.22
C LEU A 186 9.07 3.96 -13.64
N ASN A 187 10.25 3.71 -14.21
CA ASN A 187 11.12 4.76 -14.75
C ASN A 187 10.47 5.54 -15.90
N LYS A 188 9.67 4.88 -16.74
CA LYS A 188 8.90 5.55 -17.81
C LYS A 188 7.75 6.36 -17.22
N LEU A 189 6.95 5.74 -16.35
CA LEU A 189 5.80 6.38 -15.72
C LEU A 189 6.18 7.59 -14.84
N SER A 190 7.31 7.51 -14.11
CA SER A 190 7.81 8.65 -13.33
C SER A 190 8.10 9.87 -14.20
N LYS A 191 8.59 9.67 -15.43
CA LYS A 191 8.79 10.77 -16.39
C LYS A 191 7.47 11.33 -16.88
N ASP A 192 6.46 10.46 -17.11
CA ASP A 192 5.13 10.90 -17.58
C ASP A 192 4.36 11.65 -16.49
N PHE A 193 4.60 11.31 -15.21
CA PHE A 193 3.87 11.88 -14.07
C PHE A 193 4.56 13.07 -13.40
N THR A 194 5.78 13.44 -13.81
CA THR A 194 6.52 14.54 -13.16
C THR A 194 5.78 15.88 -13.26
N GLU A 195 6.01 16.76 -12.29
CA GLU A 195 5.35 18.08 -12.18
C GLU A 195 5.64 19.00 -13.37
N THR A 196 6.74 18.78 -14.06
CA THR A 196 7.13 19.55 -15.25
C THR A 196 6.31 19.21 -16.49
N ASN A 197 5.67 18.03 -16.52
CA ASN A 197 4.77 17.69 -17.62
C ASN A 197 3.44 18.43 -17.44
N PRO A 198 2.94 19.09 -18.50
CA PRO A 198 1.70 19.86 -18.41
C PRO A 198 0.48 18.93 -18.17
N LEU A 199 -0.55 19.49 -17.54
CA LEU A 199 -1.83 18.83 -17.26
C LEU A 199 -2.37 18.08 -18.49
N ALA A 200 -2.24 18.69 -19.68
CA ALA A 200 -2.75 18.11 -20.92
C ALA A 200 -2.12 16.75 -21.29
N SER A 201 -0.91 16.44 -20.81
CA SER A 201 -0.17 15.22 -21.11
C SER A 201 0.19 14.38 -19.87
N ASN A 202 -0.19 14.82 -18.66
CA ASN A 202 0.12 14.15 -17.41
C ASN A 202 -1.12 13.39 -16.86
N PRO A 203 -1.19 12.07 -16.98
CA PRO A 203 -2.36 11.29 -16.53
C PRO A 203 -2.68 11.45 -15.04
N ALA A 204 -1.66 11.60 -14.18
CA ALA A 204 -1.87 11.75 -12.74
C ALA A 204 -2.46 13.12 -12.39
N LYS A 205 -2.02 14.21 -13.04
CA LYS A 205 -2.63 15.53 -12.91
C LYS A 205 -4.07 15.55 -13.43
N GLN A 206 -4.31 14.92 -14.60
CA GLN A 206 -5.66 14.82 -15.19
C GLN A 206 -6.61 14.08 -14.25
N LEU A 207 -6.16 12.97 -13.68
CA LEU A 207 -6.96 12.21 -12.74
C LEU A 207 -7.23 13.02 -11.48
N ALA A 208 -6.23 13.66 -10.88
CA ALA A 208 -6.39 14.53 -9.72
C ALA A 208 -7.42 15.67 -9.97
N ALA A 209 -7.38 16.28 -11.14
CA ALA A 209 -8.34 17.33 -11.52
C ALA A 209 -9.79 16.80 -11.59
N LYS A 210 -10.00 15.57 -12.08
CA LYS A 210 -11.33 14.93 -12.10
C LYS A 210 -11.82 14.57 -10.69
N LEU A 211 -10.92 14.27 -9.77
CA LEU A 211 -11.23 13.89 -8.38
C LEU A 211 -11.45 15.11 -7.47
N TRP A 212 -11.03 16.28 -7.88
CA TRP A 212 -11.09 17.48 -7.05
C TRP A 212 -12.52 17.80 -6.61
N ARG A 213 -12.71 18.03 -5.30
CA ARG A 213 -14.01 18.28 -4.64
C ARG A 213 -15.00 17.11 -4.72
N ARG A 214 -14.51 15.88 -4.91
CA ARG A 214 -15.33 14.66 -4.94
C ARG A 214 -14.89 13.66 -3.86
N VAL A 215 -15.82 12.85 -3.42
CA VAL A 215 -15.53 11.65 -2.64
C VAL A 215 -15.08 10.56 -3.60
N VAL A 216 -13.92 10.02 -3.37
CA VAL A 216 -13.31 9.00 -4.24
C VAL A 216 -13.64 7.62 -3.72
N VAL A 217 -14.23 6.78 -4.56
CA VAL A 217 -14.46 5.35 -4.26
C VAL A 217 -13.66 4.51 -5.24
N ILE A 218 -12.81 3.65 -4.71
CA ILE A 218 -11.86 2.88 -5.51
C ILE A 218 -12.29 1.41 -5.53
N TYR A 219 -12.52 0.86 -6.71
CA TYR A 219 -12.85 -0.55 -6.91
C TYR A 219 -11.63 -1.32 -7.44
N GLY A 220 -11.30 -2.42 -6.77
CA GLY A 220 -10.24 -3.34 -7.18
C GLY A 220 -10.73 -4.78 -7.26
N ALA A 221 -9.95 -5.63 -7.91
CA ALA A 221 -10.16 -7.07 -7.94
C ALA A 221 -8.83 -7.80 -7.87
N GLU A 222 -8.86 -9.04 -7.39
CA GLU A 222 -7.71 -9.94 -7.41
C GLU A 222 -6.43 -9.23 -6.90
N ILE A 223 -5.37 -9.17 -7.72
CA ILE A 223 -4.10 -8.51 -7.37
C ILE A 223 -4.21 -6.99 -7.13
N LEU A 224 -5.29 -6.35 -7.58
CA LEU A 224 -5.51 -4.91 -7.41
C LEU A 224 -6.47 -4.54 -6.28
N SER A 225 -7.00 -5.51 -5.52
CA SER A 225 -7.82 -5.21 -4.33
C SER A 225 -7.01 -4.43 -3.30
N GLU A 226 -5.78 -4.83 -3.05
CA GLU A 226 -4.88 -4.18 -2.11
C GLU A 226 -4.35 -2.83 -2.65
N VAL A 227 -4.27 -2.67 -3.98
CA VAL A 227 -3.99 -1.36 -4.60
C VAL A 227 -5.14 -0.39 -4.31
N ALA A 228 -6.40 -0.83 -4.45
CA ALA A 228 -7.57 0.00 -4.13
C ALA A 228 -7.57 0.43 -2.66
N GLN A 229 -7.27 -0.48 -1.74
CA GLN A 229 -7.11 -0.18 -0.31
C GLN A 229 -5.98 0.84 -0.06
N ARG A 230 -4.83 0.68 -0.73
CA ARG A 230 -3.72 1.62 -0.63
C ARG A 230 -4.10 3.00 -1.16
N TRP A 231 -4.72 3.10 -2.34
CA TRP A 231 -5.16 4.38 -2.91
C TRP A 231 -6.07 5.14 -1.95
N LYS A 232 -7.02 4.42 -1.31
CA LYS A 232 -7.86 5.01 -0.26
C LYS A 232 -7.00 5.65 0.84
N GLY A 233 -5.99 4.96 1.33
CA GLY A 233 -5.07 5.48 2.35
C GLY A 233 -4.29 6.71 1.85
N GLU A 234 -3.76 6.67 0.63
CA GLU A 234 -3.01 7.79 0.03
C GLU A 234 -3.88 9.04 -0.16
N PHE A 235 -5.13 8.90 -0.61
CA PHE A 235 -6.05 10.04 -0.68
C PHE A 235 -6.37 10.61 0.70
N ASN A 236 -6.57 9.78 1.71
CA ASN A 236 -6.80 10.24 3.07
C ASN A 236 -5.57 10.98 3.63
N GLU A 237 -4.36 10.41 3.49
CA GLU A 237 -3.15 10.93 4.11
C GLU A 237 -2.50 12.06 3.32
N ASN A 238 -2.36 11.96 1.99
CA ASN A 238 -1.75 13.00 1.17
C ASN A 238 -2.73 14.14 0.90
N SER A 239 -3.91 13.82 0.38
CA SER A 239 -4.87 14.82 -0.11
C SER A 239 -5.82 15.35 0.96
N LYS A 240 -5.84 14.78 2.18
CA LYS A 240 -6.84 15.04 3.23
C LYS A 240 -8.27 14.89 2.69
N ALA A 241 -8.44 14.03 1.70
CA ALA A 241 -9.71 13.79 1.02
C ALA A 241 -10.35 12.49 1.51
N TRP A 242 -11.65 12.52 1.69
CA TRP A 242 -12.40 11.30 2.03
C TRP A 242 -12.40 10.34 0.85
N ALA A 243 -11.99 9.09 1.09
CA ALA A 243 -11.98 8.04 0.09
C ALA A 243 -12.36 6.70 0.71
N PHE A 244 -12.94 5.83 -0.10
CA PHE A 244 -13.38 4.48 0.26
C PHE A 244 -12.88 3.49 -0.78
N PHE A 245 -12.87 2.21 -0.44
CA PHE A 245 -12.57 1.16 -1.41
C PHE A 245 -13.50 -0.04 -1.24
N GLU A 246 -13.71 -0.76 -2.34
CA GLU A 246 -14.47 -2.00 -2.38
C GLU A 246 -13.78 -3.00 -3.32
N SER A 247 -14.05 -4.28 -3.11
CA SER A 247 -13.42 -5.33 -3.90
C SER A 247 -14.43 -6.19 -4.66
N PHE A 248 -14.13 -6.45 -5.94
CA PHE A 248 -14.82 -7.50 -6.68
C PHE A 248 -14.34 -8.90 -6.21
N PRO A 249 -15.21 -9.90 -6.25
CA PRO A 249 -16.59 -9.86 -6.73
C PRO A 249 -17.62 -9.40 -5.69
N GLU A 250 -17.21 -9.20 -4.43
CA GLU A 250 -18.11 -8.96 -3.28
C GLU A 250 -19.01 -7.74 -3.48
N LEU A 251 -18.47 -6.62 -3.97
CA LEU A 251 -19.28 -5.40 -4.20
C LEU A 251 -20.49 -5.60 -5.12
N ASN A 252 -20.47 -6.63 -5.99
CA ASN A 252 -21.63 -6.94 -6.83
C ASN A 252 -22.78 -7.65 -6.09
N HIS A 253 -22.57 -8.03 -4.83
CA HIS A 253 -23.60 -8.66 -4.00
C HIS A 253 -24.26 -7.67 -3.04
N ASN A 254 -23.75 -6.43 -2.94
CA ASN A 254 -24.23 -5.42 -2.00
C ASN A 254 -24.12 -3.99 -2.55
N ALA A 255 -22.92 -3.46 -2.79
CA ALA A 255 -22.69 -2.04 -3.10
C ALA A 255 -23.43 -1.54 -4.34
N VAL A 256 -23.60 -2.37 -5.37
CA VAL A 256 -24.30 -1.98 -6.61
C VAL A 256 -25.78 -1.63 -6.41
N VAL A 257 -26.40 -2.07 -5.31
CA VAL A 257 -27.77 -1.72 -4.96
C VAL A 257 -27.88 -0.30 -4.40
N GLY A 258 -26.77 0.21 -3.82
CA GLY A 258 -26.74 1.51 -3.15
C GLY A 258 -26.54 2.72 -4.08
N TYR A 259 -26.51 2.56 -5.40
CA TYR A 259 -26.20 3.64 -6.33
C TYR A 259 -27.31 4.69 -6.52
N GLU A 260 -28.51 4.43 -6.03
CA GLU A 260 -29.68 5.28 -6.24
C GLU A 260 -29.80 6.38 -5.17
N PHE A 261 -29.37 6.11 -3.93
CA PHE A 261 -29.58 7.01 -2.80
C PHE A 261 -28.32 7.29 -1.98
N PRO A 262 -28.20 8.53 -1.43
CA PRO A 262 -29.06 9.69 -1.73
C PRO A 262 -28.78 10.23 -3.14
N PRO A 263 -29.81 10.75 -3.85
CA PRO A 263 -29.67 11.15 -5.26
C PRO A 263 -28.62 12.26 -5.49
N GLU A 264 -28.37 13.09 -4.48
CA GLU A 264 -27.36 14.15 -4.52
C GLU A 264 -25.93 13.60 -4.48
N ALA A 265 -25.72 12.38 -3.98
CA ALA A 265 -24.40 11.77 -3.86
C ALA A 265 -23.71 11.57 -5.21
N LYS A 266 -24.48 11.30 -6.29
CA LYS A 266 -23.98 11.06 -7.64
C LYS A 266 -23.11 12.20 -8.19
N GLU A 267 -23.40 13.45 -7.80
CA GLU A 267 -22.64 14.62 -8.24
C GLU A 267 -21.32 14.77 -7.47
N ARG A 268 -21.26 14.19 -6.28
CA ARG A 268 -20.12 14.29 -5.35
C ARG A 268 -19.22 13.08 -5.33
N ILE A 269 -19.66 11.94 -5.85
CA ILE A 269 -18.88 10.71 -5.90
C ILE A 269 -18.19 10.57 -7.25
N PHE A 270 -16.97 10.05 -7.22
CA PHE A 270 -16.24 9.60 -8.41
C PHE A 270 -15.72 8.18 -8.17
N MET A 271 -16.07 7.26 -9.07
CA MET A 271 -15.66 5.85 -8.97
C MET A 271 -14.41 5.60 -9.80
N LEU A 272 -13.37 5.11 -9.17
CA LEU A 272 -12.15 4.64 -9.84
C LEU A 272 -12.15 3.13 -9.88
N MET A 273 -12.03 2.56 -11.07
CA MET A 273 -12.04 1.13 -11.29
C MET A 273 -10.66 0.67 -11.77
N LEU A 274 -9.87 0.09 -10.87
CA LEU A 274 -8.52 -0.39 -11.18
C LEU A 274 -8.60 -1.67 -12.00
N ARG A 275 -8.03 -1.70 -13.21
CA ARG A 275 -8.16 -2.83 -14.13
C ARG A 275 -6.80 -3.43 -14.50
N SER A 276 -6.77 -4.76 -14.57
CA SER A 276 -5.60 -5.57 -14.89
C SER A 276 -5.89 -6.49 -16.08
N SER A 277 -4.94 -6.64 -16.97
CA SER A 277 -4.98 -7.65 -18.04
C SER A 277 -4.86 -9.10 -17.52
N LEU A 278 -4.45 -9.26 -16.26
CA LEU A 278 -4.30 -10.57 -15.60
C LEU A 278 -5.58 -11.04 -14.90
N PHE A 279 -6.62 -10.22 -14.88
CA PHE A 279 -7.88 -10.61 -14.25
C PHE A 279 -8.54 -11.79 -14.97
N ARG A 280 -9.17 -12.64 -14.19
CA ARG A 280 -10.03 -13.70 -14.73
C ARG A 280 -11.12 -13.10 -15.62
N PRO A 281 -11.45 -13.71 -16.74
CA PRO A 281 -12.46 -13.19 -17.68
C PRO A 281 -13.80 -12.84 -16.99
N ARG A 282 -14.19 -13.62 -15.98
CA ARG A 282 -15.42 -13.36 -15.22
C ARG A 282 -15.37 -12.04 -14.43
N ASN A 283 -14.21 -11.66 -13.89
CA ASN A 283 -14.06 -10.36 -13.22
C ASN A 283 -14.07 -9.21 -14.23
N LEU A 284 -13.46 -9.35 -15.40
CA LEU A 284 -13.55 -8.34 -16.47
C LEU A 284 -15.01 -8.06 -16.86
N LEU A 285 -15.84 -9.10 -17.01
CA LEU A 285 -17.28 -8.94 -17.27
C LEU A 285 -17.98 -8.21 -16.11
N ARG A 286 -17.60 -8.46 -14.85
CA ARG A 286 -18.15 -7.72 -13.70
C ARG A 286 -17.83 -6.23 -13.78
N TYR A 287 -16.63 -5.87 -14.18
CA TYR A 287 -16.24 -4.46 -14.41
C TYR A 287 -17.13 -3.79 -15.46
N GLU A 288 -17.35 -4.45 -16.59
CA GLU A 288 -18.21 -3.93 -17.65
C GLU A 288 -19.66 -3.73 -17.20
N VAL A 289 -20.24 -4.71 -16.50
CA VAL A 289 -21.61 -4.63 -15.99
C VAL A 289 -21.72 -3.54 -14.93
N THR A 290 -20.74 -3.44 -14.01
CA THR A 290 -20.74 -2.38 -12.99
C THR A 290 -20.63 -1.00 -13.60
N ALA A 291 -19.79 -0.83 -14.63
CA ALA A 291 -19.70 0.43 -15.39
C ALA A 291 -21.06 0.84 -16.03
N LYS A 292 -21.81 -0.14 -16.56
CA LYS A 292 -23.17 0.11 -17.10
C LYS A 292 -24.13 0.55 -15.99
N LEU A 293 -24.04 -0.05 -14.80
CA LEU A 293 -24.90 0.33 -13.65
C LEU A 293 -24.54 1.75 -13.16
N LEU A 294 -23.27 2.09 -13.05
CA LEU A 294 -22.81 3.43 -12.68
C LEU A 294 -23.28 4.48 -13.70
N ALA A 295 -23.13 4.20 -15.00
CA ALA A 295 -23.63 5.08 -16.06
C ALA A 295 -25.15 5.27 -15.98
N LYS A 296 -25.91 4.21 -15.73
CA LYS A 296 -27.38 4.28 -15.55
C LYS A 296 -27.75 5.12 -14.34
N ALA A 297 -26.99 5.03 -13.25
CA ALA A 297 -27.20 5.83 -12.03
C ALA A 297 -26.71 7.29 -12.18
N GLY A 298 -26.02 7.63 -13.26
CA GLY A 298 -25.43 8.96 -13.48
C GLY A 298 -24.21 9.26 -12.63
N ILE A 299 -23.53 8.22 -12.12
CA ILE A 299 -22.31 8.34 -11.32
C ILE A 299 -21.10 8.38 -12.25
N SER A 300 -20.25 9.39 -12.08
CA SER A 300 -18.99 9.49 -12.83
C SER A 300 -18.01 8.39 -12.46
N TYR A 301 -17.38 7.76 -13.46
CA TYR A 301 -16.35 6.73 -13.22
C TYR A 301 -15.24 6.78 -14.26
N GLU A 302 -14.12 6.18 -13.95
CA GLU A 302 -12.98 6.00 -14.85
C GLU A 302 -12.26 4.67 -14.55
N PHE A 303 -11.70 4.06 -15.61
CA PHE A 303 -10.80 2.92 -15.46
C PHE A 303 -9.36 3.41 -15.35
N ALA A 304 -8.63 2.88 -14.37
CA ALA A 304 -7.18 3.03 -14.29
C ALA A 304 -6.53 1.68 -14.67
N GLU A 305 -5.80 1.68 -15.80
CA GLU A 305 -5.21 0.48 -16.35
C GLU A 305 -3.83 0.21 -15.80
N ALA A 306 -3.61 -0.99 -15.29
CA ALA A 306 -2.28 -1.44 -14.89
C ALA A 306 -1.35 -1.62 -16.09
N ARG A 307 -0.04 -1.41 -15.89
CA ARG A 307 0.99 -1.56 -16.92
C ARG A 307 1.94 -2.70 -16.56
N GLY A 308 2.36 -3.46 -17.59
CA GLY A 308 3.27 -4.59 -17.46
C GLY A 308 2.60 -5.94 -17.71
N GLN A 309 3.43 -6.99 -17.75
CA GLN A 309 3.00 -8.36 -17.96
C GLN A 309 2.96 -9.15 -16.65
N SER A 310 3.89 -8.89 -15.72
CA SER A 310 3.92 -9.54 -14.41
C SER A 310 2.95 -8.89 -13.43
N ALA A 311 2.48 -9.66 -12.45
CA ALA A 311 1.62 -9.17 -11.39
C ALA A 311 2.32 -8.04 -10.58
N LEU A 312 3.63 -8.17 -10.32
CA LEU A 312 4.40 -7.18 -9.59
C LEU A 312 4.48 -5.85 -10.37
N ALA A 313 4.74 -5.90 -11.68
CA ALA A 313 4.78 -4.70 -12.51
C ALA A 313 3.41 -4.01 -12.58
N GLN A 314 2.34 -4.76 -12.75
CA GLN A 314 0.99 -4.22 -12.81
C GLN A 314 0.58 -3.56 -11.48
N VAL A 315 0.86 -4.20 -10.35
CA VAL A 315 0.63 -3.63 -9.02
C VAL A 315 1.39 -2.32 -8.84
N LEU A 316 2.71 -2.33 -9.06
CA LEU A 316 3.57 -1.17 -8.81
C LEU A 316 3.26 -0.01 -9.77
N SER A 317 2.85 -0.27 -11.01
CA SER A 317 2.46 0.77 -11.96
C SER A 317 1.25 1.59 -11.47
N LEU A 318 0.23 0.92 -10.89
CA LEU A 318 -0.93 1.59 -10.33
C LEU A 318 -0.63 2.20 -8.96
N VAL A 319 0.23 1.60 -8.16
CA VAL A 319 0.71 2.23 -6.92
C VAL A 319 1.30 3.60 -7.23
N LEU A 320 2.24 3.67 -8.19
CA LEU A 320 2.88 4.93 -8.57
C LEU A 320 1.88 5.96 -9.11
N LEU A 321 0.92 5.52 -9.95
CA LEU A 321 -0.14 6.42 -10.44
C LEU A 321 -0.97 7.00 -9.30
N GLY A 322 -1.35 6.18 -8.31
CA GLY A 322 -2.13 6.61 -7.14
C GLY A 322 -1.35 7.57 -6.25
N ASP A 323 -0.07 7.29 -6.03
CA ASP A 323 0.82 8.12 -5.23
C ASP A 323 0.94 9.54 -5.84
N TYR A 324 1.20 9.64 -7.15
CA TYR A 324 1.23 10.93 -7.84
C TYR A 324 -0.15 11.61 -7.90
N THR A 325 -1.22 10.85 -8.15
CA THR A 325 -2.57 11.41 -8.20
C THR A 325 -2.97 12.00 -6.85
N SER A 326 -2.72 11.29 -5.75
CA SER A 326 -3.01 11.79 -4.41
C SER A 326 -2.15 13.00 -4.03
N PHE A 327 -0.90 13.02 -4.49
CA PHE A 327 -0.02 14.18 -4.35
C PHE A 327 -0.60 15.39 -5.11
N TYR A 328 -0.94 15.27 -6.40
CA TYR A 328 -1.51 16.38 -7.15
C TYR A 328 -2.86 16.84 -6.60
N LEU A 329 -3.67 15.91 -6.09
CA LEU A 329 -4.92 16.26 -5.42
C LEU A 329 -4.67 17.05 -4.12
N SER A 330 -3.56 16.79 -3.38
CA SER A 330 -3.19 17.59 -2.22
C SER A 330 -2.88 19.04 -2.59
N ILE A 331 -2.20 19.24 -3.72
CA ILE A 331 -1.91 20.59 -4.25
C ILE A 331 -3.20 21.31 -4.64
N LEU A 332 -4.14 20.61 -5.30
CA LEU A 332 -5.46 21.18 -5.64
C LEU A 332 -6.30 21.51 -4.41
N ASN A 333 -6.12 20.77 -3.31
CA ASN A 333 -6.76 21.01 -2.02
C ASN A 333 -6.01 22.04 -1.17
N GLU A 334 -4.86 22.55 -1.64
CA GLU A 334 -4.03 23.55 -0.95
C GLU A 334 -3.55 23.08 0.44
N VAL A 335 -3.19 21.79 0.55
CA VAL A 335 -2.74 21.15 1.80
C VAL A 335 -1.34 20.55 1.65
N ASP A 336 -0.60 20.48 2.76
CA ASP A 336 0.70 19.77 2.81
C ASP A 336 0.48 18.25 2.69
N PRO A 337 1.00 17.60 1.63
CA PRO A 337 0.87 16.15 1.48
C PRO A 337 1.53 15.36 2.62
N THR A 338 2.54 15.92 3.28
CA THR A 338 3.32 15.19 4.30
C THR A 338 2.68 15.20 5.68
N SER A 339 2.05 16.32 6.08
CA SER A 339 1.44 16.44 7.41
C SER A 339 0.40 15.35 7.70
N THR A 340 0.42 14.85 8.93
CA THR A 340 -0.54 13.86 9.48
C THR A 340 -1.00 14.26 10.88
N ASP A 341 -1.35 15.53 11.06
CA ASP A 341 -1.67 16.12 12.37
C ASP A 341 -2.79 15.39 13.11
N ALA A 342 -3.83 14.92 12.38
CA ALA A 342 -4.90 14.13 12.97
C ALA A 342 -4.40 12.80 13.55
N ILE A 343 -3.48 12.10 12.86
CA ILE A 343 -2.88 10.86 13.35
C ILE A 343 -2.00 11.16 14.59
N ASN A 344 -1.24 12.24 14.55
CA ASN A 344 -0.41 12.67 15.68
C ASN A 344 -1.27 13.02 16.89
N PHE A 345 -2.40 13.70 16.71
CA PHE A 345 -3.36 13.98 17.77
C PHE A 345 -3.88 12.69 18.43
N VAL A 346 -4.30 11.69 17.62
CA VAL A 346 -4.74 10.39 18.15
C VAL A 346 -3.64 9.74 19.00
N LYS A 347 -2.41 9.67 18.49
CA LYS A 347 -1.27 9.08 19.22
C LYS A 347 -0.97 9.81 20.54
N GLN A 348 -0.97 11.15 20.51
CA GLN A 348 -0.74 11.96 21.69
C GLN A 348 -1.85 11.79 22.74
N TYR A 349 -3.09 11.67 22.30
CA TYR A 349 -4.21 11.43 23.20
C TYR A 349 -4.12 10.05 23.84
N LEU A 350 -3.89 8.99 23.07
CA LEU A 350 -3.74 7.63 23.59
C LEU A 350 -2.56 7.51 24.57
N ALA A 351 -1.45 8.19 24.30
CA ALA A 351 -0.28 8.19 25.19
C ALA A 351 -0.55 8.75 26.61
N GLN A 352 -1.65 9.52 26.80
CA GLN A 352 -2.05 10.02 28.11
C GLN A 352 -2.73 8.94 28.98
N PHE A 353 -3.19 7.87 28.35
CA PHE A 353 -3.90 6.77 28.99
C PHE A 353 -3.10 5.47 28.90
N ALA A 354 -1.78 5.53 29.03
CA ALA A 354 -0.94 4.33 28.98
C ALA A 354 -1.49 3.28 29.97
N THR A 355 -2.04 2.21 29.42
CA THR A 355 -2.57 1.09 30.19
C THR A 355 -1.41 0.22 30.67
N SER A 356 -1.40 -0.08 31.95
CA SER A 356 -0.41 -0.95 32.60
C SER A 356 -0.55 -2.44 32.24
N ASN A 357 -1.44 -2.82 31.30
CA ASN A 357 -1.86 -4.21 31.09
C ASN A 357 -2.15 -4.63 29.64
N ASP A 358 -1.68 -3.91 28.57
CA ASP A 358 -1.82 -4.38 27.19
C ASP A 358 -0.50 -4.79 26.55
#